data_ad9a476b68dbb2b1a59e842b53b78ad9
#
_entry.id   ad9a476b68dbb2b1a59e842b53b78ad9
#
_cell.length_a   1.000
_cell.length_b   1.000
_cell.length_c   1.000
_cell.angle_alpha   90.00
_cell.angle_beta   90.00
_cell.angle_gamma   90.00
#
_symmetry.space_group_name_H-M   'P 1'
#
loop_
_entity.id
_entity.type
_entity.pdbx_description
1 polymer ?
#
loop_
_entity_poly.entity_id
_entity_poly.type
_entity_poly.pdbx_seq_one_letter_code
_entity_poly.pdbx_strand_id
1 'polypeptide(L)'
;MTPVLGVRIKSGWGATVLLGGTPERPLVLDSRRLELADPDEPATTQPHHAGTGTPQRDARVLHRLIGLIERAAGANAARLLDEYRASGQAPKLGVIVATSDTDPSRITNPHIQIHALEGQLFRRVAGEALTAAGLTCITLLEVNLSARATDRFGRPAAELLAELKTWRPVGGGPWRQEQKMAALGAWVSLGDS
;
A
#
# COMPACT_ATOMS: atom_id res chain seq x y z
N MET A 1 -11.29 17.17 9.48
CA MET A 1 -11.07 16.71 8.10
C MET A 1 -11.12 15.19 8.08
N THR A 2 -11.57 14.61 6.97
CA THR A 2 -11.62 13.15 6.79
C THR A 2 -10.20 12.61 6.69
N PRO A 3 -9.83 11.56 7.44
CA PRO A 3 -8.51 10.94 7.31
C PRO A 3 -8.31 10.29 5.93
N VAL A 4 -7.05 10.16 5.52
CA VAL A 4 -6.62 9.46 4.29
C VAL A 4 -5.78 8.25 4.69
N LEU A 5 -6.06 7.10 4.07
CA LEU A 5 -5.31 5.87 4.26
C LEU A 5 -4.23 5.74 3.18
N GLY A 6 -2.96 5.91 3.52
CA GLY A 6 -1.84 5.57 2.66
C GLY A 6 -1.46 4.11 2.78
N VAL A 7 -1.18 3.44 1.66
CA VAL A 7 -0.78 2.03 1.62
C VAL A 7 0.40 1.83 0.68
N ARG A 8 1.57 1.51 1.22
CA ARG A 8 2.76 1.15 0.43
C ARG A 8 2.82 -0.35 0.24
N ILE A 9 2.69 -0.80 -0.99
CA ILE A 9 2.60 -2.23 -1.32
C ILE A 9 3.97 -2.90 -1.35
N LYS A 10 4.02 -4.11 -0.80
CA LYS A 10 5.11 -5.09 -0.86
C LYS A 10 4.53 -6.46 -1.23
N SER A 11 5.40 -7.43 -1.55
CA SER A 11 4.94 -8.81 -1.78
C SER A 11 4.32 -9.39 -0.51
N GLY A 12 3.07 -9.78 -0.59
CA GLY A 12 2.31 -10.40 0.51
C GLY A 12 1.75 -9.43 1.56
N TRP A 13 2.06 -8.14 1.52
CA TRP A 13 1.59 -7.18 2.53
C TRP A 13 1.66 -5.72 2.08
N GLY A 14 1.03 -4.83 2.83
CA GLY A 14 1.13 -3.38 2.69
C GLY A 14 1.48 -2.69 4.02
N ALA A 15 2.35 -1.69 3.98
CA ALA A 15 2.49 -0.76 5.09
C ALA A 15 1.35 0.25 5.01
N THR A 16 0.53 0.37 6.06
CA THR A 16 -0.59 1.31 6.12
C THR A 16 -0.30 2.43 7.09
N VAL A 17 -0.73 3.63 6.73
CA VAL A 17 -0.71 4.82 7.59
C VAL A 17 -2.04 5.54 7.44
N LEU A 18 -2.76 5.70 8.54
CA LEU A 18 -3.92 6.57 8.61
C LEU A 18 -3.47 7.97 8.98
N LEU A 19 -3.62 8.91 8.06
CA LEU A 19 -3.22 10.30 8.24
C LEU A 19 -4.44 11.19 8.38
N GLY A 20 -4.52 11.93 9.48
CA GLY A 20 -5.52 12.95 9.76
C GLY A 20 -4.91 14.34 9.92
N GLY A 21 -5.65 15.26 10.51
CA GLY A 21 -5.25 16.66 10.65
C GLY A 21 -5.48 17.47 9.39
N THR A 22 -4.60 18.45 9.11
CA THR A 22 -4.62 19.27 7.89
C THR A 22 -3.31 19.09 7.11
N PRO A 23 -3.26 19.49 5.83
CA PRO A 23 -2.02 19.44 5.05
C PRO A 23 -0.83 20.15 5.73
N GLU A 24 -1.10 21.25 6.47
CA GLU A 24 -0.10 22.03 7.19
C GLU A 24 0.26 21.44 8.57
N ARG A 25 -0.65 20.65 9.14
CA ARG A 25 -0.48 19.99 10.45
C ARG A 25 -0.98 18.55 10.40
N PRO A 26 -0.30 17.70 9.67
CA PRO A 26 -0.67 16.29 9.54
C PRO A 26 -0.44 15.55 10.86
N LEU A 27 -1.32 14.59 11.15
CA LEU A 27 -1.28 13.77 12.34
C LEU A 27 -1.34 12.29 11.94
N VAL A 28 -0.33 11.51 12.32
CA VAL A 28 -0.32 10.06 12.10
C VAL A 28 -1.20 9.41 13.17
N LEU A 29 -2.44 9.11 12.79
CA LEU A 29 -3.45 8.52 13.68
C LEU A 29 -3.15 7.05 13.96
N ASP A 30 -2.70 6.31 12.93
CA ASP A 30 -2.36 4.90 13.01
C ASP A 30 -1.26 4.52 12.01
N SER A 31 -0.48 3.49 12.36
CA SER A 31 0.56 2.92 11.52
C SER A 31 0.68 1.44 11.80
N ARG A 32 0.40 0.62 10.80
CA ARG A 32 0.41 -0.84 10.93
C ARG A 32 0.76 -1.55 9.63
N ARG A 33 0.67 -2.86 9.65
CA ARG A 33 0.81 -3.74 8.50
C ARG A 33 -0.57 -4.30 8.11
N LEU A 34 -0.89 -4.29 6.83
CA LEU A 34 -2.02 -4.97 6.23
C LEU A 34 -1.50 -6.24 5.55
N GLU A 35 -1.86 -7.40 6.06
CA GLU A 35 -1.53 -8.67 5.45
C GLU A 35 -2.40 -8.91 4.23
N LEU A 36 -1.77 -9.26 3.10
CA LEU A 36 -2.43 -9.58 1.84
C LEU A 36 -2.30 -11.07 1.51
N ALA A 37 -1.22 -11.71 1.99
CA ALA A 37 -1.01 -13.15 1.86
C ALA A 37 -1.84 -13.94 2.87
N ASP A 38 -2.13 -15.20 2.54
CA ASP A 38 -2.77 -16.16 3.44
C ASP A 38 -1.71 -16.70 4.41
N PRO A 39 -1.90 -16.59 5.73
CA PRO A 39 -0.91 -17.04 6.72
C PRO A 39 -0.71 -18.56 6.73
N ASP A 40 -1.70 -19.34 6.30
CA ASP A 40 -1.66 -20.80 6.30
C ASP A 40 -1.05 -21.37 5.00
N GLU A 41 -0.83 -20.52 3.97
CA GLU A 41 -0.22 -20.90 2.69
C GLU A 41 0.94 -19.95 2.37
N PRO A 42 2.18 -20.25 2.81
CA PRO A 42 3.35 -19.38 2.61
C PRO A 42 3.64 -19.01 1.15
N ALA A 43 3.27 -19.88 0.19
CA ALA A 43 3.43 -19.63 -1.24
C ALA A 43 2.61 -18.41 -1.72
N THR A 44 1.59 -17.98 -0.98
CA THR A 44 0.82 -16.78 -1.28
C THR A 44 1.61 -15.48 -1.13
N THR A 45 2.75 -15.50 -0.43
CA THR A 45 3.64 -14.33 -0.33
C THR A 45 4.31 -14.02 -1.67
N GLN A 46 4.61 -15.05 -2.48
CA GLN A 46 5.26 -14.92 -3.78
C GLN A 46 4.68 -15.95 -4.78
N PRO A 47 3.41 -15.81 -5.19
CA PRO A 47 2.70 -16.85 -5.97
C PRO A 47 3.27 -17.10 -7.36
N HIS A 48 4.00 -16.12 -7.94
CA HIS A 48 4.65 -16.28 -9.23
C HIS A 48 6.00 -17.01 -9.16
N HIS A 49 6.44 -17.43 -7.95
CA HIS A 49 7.64 -18.23 -7.75
C HIS A 49 7.27 -19.69 -7.50
N ALA A 50 7.97 -20.62 -8.18
CA ALA A 50 7.90 -22.07 -7.92
C ALA A 50 9.11 -22.58 -7.11
N GLY A 51 9.89 -21.65 -6.52
CA GLY A 51 11.13 -21.86 -5.81
C GLY A 51 12.05 -20.66 -6.01
N THR A 52 13.27 -20.70 -5.48
CA THR A 52 14.19 -19.56 -5.54
C THR A 52 14.50 -19.18 -7.00
N GLY A 53 13.96 -18.03 -7.44
CA GLY A 53 14.19 -17.48 -8.78
C GLY A 53 13.54 -18.23 -9.93
N THR A 54 12.72 -19.25 -9.67
CA THR A 54 12.06 -20.06 -10.71
C THR A 54 10.62 -19.58 -10.90
N PRO A 55 10.18 -19.26 -12.14
CA PRO A 55 8.81 -18.86 -12.40
C PRO A 55 7.80 -19.98 -12.12
N GLN A 56 6.67 -19.66 -11.49
CA GLN A 56 5.53 -20.56 -11.43
C GLN A 56 4.88 -20.66 -12.81
N ARG A 57 4.86 -21.86 -13.39
CA ARG A 57 4.28 -22.13 -14.72
C ARG A 57 2.98 -22.90 -14.67
N ASP A 58 2.63 -23.49 -13.53
CA ASP A 58 1.36 -24.18 -13.38
C ASP A 58 0.25 -23.15 -13.13
N ALA A 59 -0.58 -22.95 -14.15
CA ALA A 59 -1.69 -22.01 -14.10
C ALA A 59 -2.75 -22.37 -13.03
N ARG A 60 -2.93 -23.66 -12.71
CA ARG A 60 -3.88 -24.09 -11.68
C ARG A 60 -3.38 -23.72 -10.27
N VAL A 61 -2.07 -23.93 -10.03
CA VAL A 61 -1.43 -23.54 -8.77
C VAL A 61 -1.53 -22.03 -8.61
N LEU A 62 -1.15 -21.27 -9.64
CA LEU A 62 -1.20 -19.80 -9.60
C LEU A 62 -2.62 -19.29 -9.33
N HIS A 63 -3.63 -19.82 -10.05
CA HIS A 63 -5.03 -19.43 -9.85
C HIS A 63 -5.50 -19.72 -8.41
N ARG A 64 -5.16 -20.89 -7.85
CA ARG A 64 -5.47 -21.23 -6.48
C ARG A 64 -4.83 -20.25 -5.48
N LEU A 65 -3.54 -19.94 -5.65
CA LEU A 65 -2.81 -19.02 -4.77
C LEU A 65 -3.40 -17.59 -4.83
N ILE A 66 -3.71 -17.10 -6.03
CA ILE A 66 -4.35 -15.79 -6.21
C ILE A 66 -5.70 -15.75 -5.50
N GLY A 67 -6.52 -16.78 -5.62
CA GLY A 67 -7.81 -16.84 -4.92
C GLY A 67 -7.67 -16.84 -3.38
N LEU A 68 -6.60 -17.44 -2.83
CA LEU A 68 -6.28 -17.35 -1.41
C LEU A 68 -5.89 -15.92 -1.01
N ILE A 69 -5.03 -15.28 -1.80
CA ILE A 69 -4.60 -13.89 -1.59
C ILE A 69 -5.81 -12.93 -1.60
N GLU A 70 -6.69 -13.05 -2.58
CA GLU A 70 -7.89 -12.19 -2.71
C GLU A 70 -8.82 -12.33 -1.50
N ARG A 71 -9.03 -13.55 -1.00
CA ARG A 71 -9.83 -13.79 0.22
C ARG A 71 -9.16 -13.22 1.47
N ALA A 72 -7.87 -13.48 1.66
CA ALA A 72 -7.13 -12.98 2.83
C ALA A 72 -7.08 -11.45 2.85
N ALA A 73 -6.75 -10.83 1.71
CA ALA A 73 -6.71 -9.38 1.55
C ALA A 73 -8.08 -8.74 1.80
N GLY A 74 -9.16 -9.32 1.24
CA GLY A 74 -10.53 -8.86 1.44
C GLY A 74 -10.94 -8.87 2.91
N ALA A 75 -10.71 -9.98 3.61
CA ALA A 75 -11.02 -10.11 5.04
C ALA A 75 -10.21 -9.12 5.89
N ASN A 76 -8.92 -8.96 5.61
CA ASN A 76 -8.06 -8.07 6.38
C ASN A 76 -8.34 -6.58 6.10
N ALA A 77 -8.67 -6.21 4.86
CA ALA A 77 -9.08 -4.84 4.52
C ALA A 77 -10.41 -4.47 5.17
N ALA A 78 -11.40 -5.37 5.13
CA ALA A 78 -12.69 -5.16 5.79
C ALA A 78 -12.51 -4.94 7.30
N ARG A 79 -11.76 -5.82 7.97
CA ARG A 79 -11.47 -5.69 9.39
C ARG A 79 -10.77 -4.37 9.72
N LEU A 80 -9.76 -3.99 8.95
CA LEU A 80 -9.03 -2.72 9.14
C LEU A 80 -9.97 -1.52 9.08
N LEU A 81 -10.85 -1.49 8.08
CA LEU A 81 -11.76 -0.35 7.93
C LEU A 81 -12.90 -0.35 8.94
N ASP A 82 -13.36 -1.52 9.40
CA ASP A 82 -14.33 -1.62 10.49
C ASP A 82 -13.76 -1.11 11.81
N GLU A 83 -12.49 -1.40 12.11
CA GLU A 83 -11.78 -0.85 13.27
C GLU A 83 -11.71 0.69 13.19
N TYR A 84 -11.39 1.26 12.02
CA TYR A 84 -11.38 2.72 11.83
C TYR A 84 -12.77 3.34 11.96
N ARG A 85 -13.82 2.68 11.44
CA ARG A 85 -15.21 3.13 11.62
C ARG A 85 -15.61 3.13 13.10
N ALA A 86 -15.30 2.03 13.80
CA ALA A 86 -15.62 1.89 15.22
C ALA A 86 -14.91 2.93 16.10
N SER A 87 -13.70 3.36 15.71
CA SER A 87 -12.96 4.43 16.40
C SER A 87 -13.35 5.86 15.99
N GLY A 88 -14.32 6.03 15.08
CA GLY A 88 -14.71 7.33 14.54
C GLY A 88 -13.68 7.96 13.58
N GLN A 89 -12.74 7.19 13.09
CA GLN A 89 -11.63 7.63 12.21
C GLN A 89 -11.76 7.09 10.79
N ALA A 90 -12.96 6.86 10.29
CA ALA A 90 -13.20 6.26 8.99
C ALA A 90 -12.63 7.09 7.83
N PRO A 91 -11.62 6.59 7.09
CA PRO A 91 -11.16 7.23 5.86
C PRO A 91 -12.21 7.06 4.75
N LYS A 92 -12.18 7.97 3.77
CA LYS A 92 -12.93 7.85 2.51
C LYS A 92 -12.02 7.59 1.32
N LEU A 93 -10.76 8.03 1.41
CA LEU A 93 -9.75 7.89 0.37
C LEU A 93 -8.63 6.95 0.80
N GLY A 94 -8.33 5.99 -0.05
CA GLY A 94 -7.16 5.11 0.01
C GLY A 94 -6.15 5.50 -1.06
N VAL A 95 -4.90 5.72 -0.67
CA VAL A 95 -3.80 6.06 -1.59
C VAL A 95 -2.81 4.90 -1.64
N ILE A 96 -2.82 4.16 -2.74
CA ILE A 96 -1.91 3.05 -2.96
C ILE A 96 -0.62 3.59 -3.56
N VAL A 97 0.49 3.41 -2.84
CA VAL A 97 1.82 3.76 -3.31
C VAL A 97 2.47 2.54 -3.94
N ALA A 98 2.65 2.60 -5.25
CA ALA A 98 3.27 1.53 -6.05
C ALA A 98 4.72 1.87 -6.42
N THR A 99 5.59 0.86 -6.44
CA THR A 99 7.00 1.03 -6.81
C THR A 99 7.15 1.36 -8.29
N SER A 100 6.37 0.66 -9.14
CA SER A 100 6.44 0.75 -10.60
C SER A 100 5.09 0.37 -11.21
N ASP A 101 4.83 0.88 -12.40
CA ASP A 101 3.72 0.48 -13.30
C ASP A 101 4.24 -0.21 -14.57
N THR A 102 5.51 -0.63 -14.56
CA THR A 102 6.14 -1.30 -15.70
C THR A 102 5.33 -2.54 -16.11
N ASP A 103 5.01 -2.63 -17.40
CA ASP A 103 4.37 -3.80 -17.99
C ASP A 103 5.32 -5.01 -17.93
N PRO A 104 4.96 -6.07 -17.19
CA PRO A 104 5.83 -7.25 -17.06
C PRO A 104 6.14 -7.92 -18.40
N SER A 105 5.27 -7.81 -19.41
CA SER A 105 5.46 -8.40 -20.73
C SER A 105 6.65 -7.79 -21.50
N ARG A 106 7.08 -6.58 -21.12
CA ARG A 106 8.21 -5.86 -21.71
C ARG A 106 9.55 -6.18 -21.03
N ILE A 107 9.53 -6.97 -19.96
CA ILE A 107 10.71 -7.30 -19.17
C ILE A 107 11.28 -8.62 -19.70
N THR A 108 12.48 -8.57 -20.25
CA THR A 108 13.17 -9.75 -20.81
C THR A 108 13.86 -10.61 -19.76
N ASN A 109 14.28 -10.03 -18.64
CA ASN A 109 14.88 -10.77 -17.54
C ASN A 109 13.78 -11.48 -16.72
N PRO A 110 13.75 -12.84 -16.70
CA PRO A 110 12.68 -13.59 -16.04
C PRO A 110 12.54 -13.29 -14.53
N HIS A 111 13.66 -13.08 -13.84
CA HIS A 111 13.66 -12.77 -12.42
C HIS A 111 13.02 -11.40 -12.13
N ILE A 112 13.39 -10.38 -12.91
CA ILE A 112 12.79 -9.04 -12.79
C ILE A 112 11.32 -9.07 -13.20
N GLN A 113 10.98 -9.85 -14.24
CA GLN A 113 9.59 -10.05 -14.69
C GLN A 113 8.71 -10.62 -13.58
N ILE A 114 9.18 -11.65 -12.85
CA ILE A 114 8.45 -12.23 -11.73
C ILE A 114 8.16 -11.16 -10.66
N HIS A 115 9.15 -10.37 -10.27
CA HIS A 115 8.94 -9.29 -9.30
C HIS A 115 7.96 -8.21 -9.77
N ALA A 116 7.93 -7.92 -11.07
CA ALA A 116 6.96 -7.00 -11.64
C ALA A 116 5.54 -7.57 -11.59
N LEU A 117 5.37 -8.87 -11.89
CA LEU A 117 4.10 -9.59 -11.76
C LEU A 117 3.59 -9.60 -10.31
N GLU A 118 4.47 -9.87 -9.33
CA GLU A 118 4.14 -9.79 -7.90
C GLU A 118 3.66 -8.38 -7.52
N GLY A 119 4.41 -7.35 -7.90
CA GLY A 119 4.05 -5.96 -7.63
C GLY A 119 2.70 -5.57 -8.24
N GLN A 120 2.43 -6.02 -9.47
CA GLN A 120 1.15 -5.77 -10.15
C GLN A 120 -0.01 -6.49 -9.43
N LEU A 121 0.17 -7.77 -9.09
CA LEU A 121 -0.81 -8.57 -8.39
C LEU A 121 -1.21 -7.94 -7.05
N PHE A 122 -0.24 -7.68 -6.18
CA PHE A 122 -0.54 -7.16 -4.83
C PHE A 122 -1.09 -5.74 -4.85
N ARG A 123 -0.69 -4.90 -5.82
CA ARG A 123 -1.30 -3.58 -6.02
C ARG A 123 -2.77 -3.70 -6.41
N ARG A 124 -3.11 -4.57 -7.38
CA ARG A 124 -4.49 -4.83 -7.80
C ARG A 124 -5.32 -5.35 -6.65
N VAL A 125 -4.86 -6.42 -5.99
CA VAL A 125 -5.59 -7.07 -4.90
C VAL A 125 -5.85 -6.11 -3.74
N ALA A 126 -4.85 -5.32 -3.32
CA ALA A 126 -5.04 -4.34 -2.26
C ALA A 126 -6.05 -3.26 -2.64
N GLY A 127 -5.99 -2.75 -3.89
CA GLY A 127 -6.95 -1.77 -4.39
C GLY A 127 -8.38 -2.30 -4.42
N GLU A 128 -8.57 -3.50 -4.96
CA GLU A 128 -9.87 -4.17 -5.01
C GLU A 128 -10.43 -4.45 -3.61
N ALA A 129 -9.61 -4.98 -2.69
CA ALA A 129 -10.00 -5.28 -1.32
C ALA A 129 -10.43 -4.02 -0.55
N LEU A 130 -9.66 -2.94 -0.64
CA LEU A 130 -9.99 -1.68 0.02
C LEU A 130 -11.23 -1.02 -0.61
N THR A 131 -11.38 -1.11 -1.94
CA THR A 131 -12.58 -0.60 -2.64
C THR A 131 -13.83 -1.38 -2.25
N ALA A 132 -13.75 -2.70 -2.21
CA ALA A 132 -14.85 -3.56 -1.76
C ALA A 132 -15.24 -3.28 -0.29
N ALA A 133 -14.27 -2.87 0.53
CA ALA A 133 -14.51 -2.46 1.91
C ALA A 133 -15.00 -1.00 2.07
N GLY A 134 -15.20 -0.27 0.96
CA GLY A 134 -15.87 1.03 0.91
C GLY A 134 -14.96 2.25 0.79
N LEU A 135 -13.68 2.09 0.41
CA LEU A 135 -12.80 3.20 0.09
C LEU A 135 -12.84 3.58 -1.40
N THR A 136 -12.75 4.87 -1.69
CA THR A 136 -12.29 5.31 -3.01
C THR A 136 -10.77 5.16 -3.06
N CYS A 137 -10.23 4.40 -4.04
CA CYS A 137 -8.79 4.17 -4.12
C CYS A 137 -8.17 4.85 -5.33
N ILE A 138 -7.02 5.50 -5.12
CA ILE A 138 -6.14 6.01 -6.18
C ILE A 138 -4.76 5.36 -6.06
N THR A 139 -4.03 5.28 -7.17
CA THR A 139 -2.65 4.78 -7.18
C THR A 139 -1.69 5.89 -7.54
N LEU A 140 -0.65 6.05 -6.74
CA LEU A 140 0.47 6.96 -7.00
C LEU A 140 1.76 6.14 -7.14
N LEU A 141 2.61 6.53 -8.10
CA LEU A 141 3.92 5.93 -8.25
C LEU A 141 4.91 6.58 -7.27
N GLU A 142 5.68 5.76 -6.58
CA GLU A 142 6.69 6.22 -5.61
C GLU A 142 7.68 7.20 -6.22
N VAL A 143 8.10 6.96 -7.48
CA VAL A 143 9.02 7.84 -8.21
C VAL A 143 8.48 9.27 -8.38
N ASN A 144 7.17 9.44 -8.39
CA ASN A 144 6.52 10.74 -8.59
C ASN A 144 6.14 11.44 -7.27
N LEU A 145 6.23 10.76 -6.12
CA LEU A 145 5.74 11.31 -4.84
C LEU A 145 6.49 12.56 -4.40
N SER A 146 7.80 12.58 -4.57
CA SER A 146 8.61 13.74 -4.20
C SER A 146 8.26 15.00 -5.01
N ALA A 147 8.06 14.85 -6.32
CA ALA A 147 7.64 15.95 -7.19
C ALA A 147 6.23 16.42 -6.79
N ARG A 148 5.27 15.50 -6.64
CA ARG A 148 3.90 15.83 -6.21
C ARG A 148 3.86 16.55 -4.86
N ALA A 149 4.70 16.13 -3.91
CA ALA A 149 4.80 16.80 -2.62
C ALA A 149 5.36 18.22 -2.76
N THR A 150 6.41 18.40 -3.57
CA THR A 150 6.95 19.73 -3.85
C THR A 150 5.91 20.64 -4.50
N ASP A 151 5.19 20.16 -5.49
CA ASP A 151 4.14 20.92 -6.18
C ASP A 151 2.97 21.27 -5.23
N ARG A 152 2.58 20.32 -4.38
CA ARG A 152 1.47 20.50 -3.44
C ARG A 152 1.78 21.50 -2.33
N PHE A 153 2.99 21.45 -1.77
CA PHE A 153 3.35 22.22 -0.56
C PHE A 153 4.25 23.42 -0.83
N GLY A 154 4.75 23.61 -2.06
CA GLY A 154 5.66 24.68 -2.39
C GLY A 154 7.00 24.61 -1.65
N ARG A 155 7.39 23.42 -1.18
CA ARG A 155 8.59 23.18 -0.37
C ARG A 155 9.51 22.15 -1.03
N PRO A 156 10.84 22.25 -0.85
CA PRO A 156 11.78 21.26 -1.38
C PRO A 156 11.46 19.83 -0.86
N ALA A 157 11.51 18.84 -1.74
CA ALA A 157 11.26 17.43 -1.37
C ALA A 157 12.15 16.96 -0.22
N ALA A 158 13.41 17.40 -0.15
CA ALA A 158 14.34 17.04 0.92
C ALA A 158 13.86 17.48 2.30
N GLU A 159 13.24 18.67 2.41
CA GLU A 159 12.66 19.17 3.66
C GLU A 159 11.44 18.35 4.08
N LEU A 160 10.54 18.06 3.13
CA LEU A 160 9.33 17.25 3.38
C LEU A 160 9.70 15.83 3.81
N LEU A 161 10.69 15.22 3.18
CA LEU A 161 11.20 13.91 3.57
C LEU A 161 11.93 13.93 4.93
N ALA A 162 12.60 15.04 5.28
CA ALA A 162 13.20 15.21 6.60
C ALA A 162 12.12 15.36 7.68
N GLU A 163 11.07 16.12 7.41
CA GLU A 163 9.91 16.26 8.29
C GLU A 163 9.22 14.92 8.57
N LEU A 164 8.96 14.09 7.54
CA LEU A 164 8.41 12.75 7.69
C LEU A 164 9.22 11.86 8.65
N LYS A 165 10.54 12.04 8.75
CA LYS A 165 11.39 11.27 9.67
C LYS A 165 11.10 11.59 11.13
N THR A 166 10.57 12.78 11.42
CA THR A 166 10.27 13.23 12.79
C THR A 166 8.89 12.77 13.27
N TRP A 167 7.99 12.42 12.36
CA TRP A 167 6.64 12.01 12.73
C TRP A 167 6.63 10.71 13.54
N ARG A 168 5.62 10.59 14.39
CA ARG A 168 5.36 9.37 15.18
C ARG A 168 3.87 9.09 15.20
N PRO A 169 3.46 7.83 15.07
CA PRO A 169 2.06 7.44 15.24
C PRO A 169 1.59 7.73 16.68
N VAL A 170 0.40 8.28 16.82
CA VAL A 170 -0.19 8.63 18.14
C VAL A 170 -0.33 7.40 19.03
N GLY A 171 -0.79 6.28 18.47
CA GLY A 171 -0.94 5.00 19.18
C GLY A 171 0.31 4.12 19.21
N GLY A 172 1.47 4.63 18.76
CA GLY A 172 2.63 3.80 18.51
C GLY A 172 2.56 3.07 17.16
N GLY A 173 3.44 2.09 16.95
CA GLY A 173 3.47 1.30 15.71
C GLY A 173 4.75 1.52 14.90
N PRO A 174 4.92 0.77 13.79
CA PRO A 174 6.12 0.83 12.98
C PRO A 174 6.23 2.17 12.26
N TRP A 175 7.47 2.71 12.17
CA TRP A 175 7.77 3.94 11.43
C TRP A 175 9.06 3.79 10.63
N ARG A 176 9.02 2.86 9.68
CA ARG A 176 10.12 2.54 8.76
C ARG A 176 9.92 3.23 7.41
N GLN A 177 10.75 2.92 6.43
CA GLN A 177 10.71 3.54 5.11
C GLN A 177 9.35 3.31 4.41
N GLU A 178 8.79 2.11 4.54
CA GLU A 178 7.50 1.76 3.92
C GLU A 178 6.37 2.62 4.47
N GLN A 179 6.31 2.82 5.80
CA GLN A 179 5.30 3.68 6.42
C GLN A 179 5.47 5.14 6.03
N LYS A 180 6.71 5.62 5.91
CA LYS A 180 6.97 6.99 5.47
C LYS A 180 6.51 7.23 4.03
N MET A 181 6.67 6.24 3.14
CA MET A 181 6.16 6.35 1.76
C MET A 181 4.64 6.27 1.72
N ALA A 182 4.02 5.41 2.52
CA ALA A 182 2.57 5.38 2.70
C ALA A 182 2.03 6.73 3.23
N ALA A 183 2.71 7.29 4.25
CA ALA A 183 2.37 8.60 4.81
C ALA A 183 2.53 9.72 3.79
N LEU A 184 3.59 9.73 2.98
CA LEU A 184 3.79 10.73 1.94
C LEU A 184 2.67 10.68 0.90
N GLY A 185 2.27 9.47 0.47
CA GLY A 185 1.13 9.28 -0.42
C GLY A 185 -0.17 9.83 0.17
N ALA A 186 -0.45 9.53 1.44
CA ALA A 186 -1.61 10.06 2.15
C ALA A 186 -1.53 11.59 2.30
N TRP A 187 -0.35 12.13 2.61
CA TRP A 187 -0.15 13.57 2.85
C TRP A 187 -0.41 14.42 1.61
N VAL A 188 0.10 14.00 0.45
CA VAL A 188 -0.14 14.73 -0.81
C VAL A 188 -1.61 14.70 -1.26
N SER A 189 -2.42 13.84 -0.66
CA SER A 189 -3.85 13.71 -0.94
C SER A 189 -4.74 14.16 0.22
N LEU A 190 -4.13 14.60 1.33
CA LEU A 190 -4.89 15.06 2.51
C LEU A 190 -5.59 16.39 2.19
N GLY A 191 -6.90 16.39 2.39
CA GLY A 191 -7.75 17.56 2.09
C GLY A 191 -8.41 17.53 0.70
N ASP A 192 -8.14 16.51 -0.12
CA ASP A 192 -8.77 16.35 -1.44
C ASP A 192 -10.07 15.50 -1.36
N SER A 193 -10.51 15.11 -0.15
CA SER A 193 -11.66 14.22 0.14
C SER A 193 -12.81 14.91 0.84
#